data_edb5b7064e5bfe1455d874a045e971d0
#
_entry.id   edb5b7064e5bfe1455d874a045e971d0
#
_cell.length_a   1.000
_cell.length_b   1.000
_cell.length_c   1.000
_cell.angle_alpha   90.00
_cell.angle_beta   90.00
_cell.angle_gamma   90.00
#
_symmetry.space_group_name_H-M   'P 1'
#
loop_
_entity.id
_entity.type
_entity.pdbx_description
1 polymer ?
#
loop_
_entity_poly.entity_id
_entity_poly.type
_entity_poly.pdbx_seq_one_letter_code
_entity_poly.pdbx_strand_id
1 'polypeptide(L)'
;MEKLIIATRGSKLALWQSEHIKAILQEQNPGLEVELNIIVTTGDKIIDRPLASIGGKGLFLKELEEAMLRKEAHIAVHSLKDVPTEMPEGFVLAAITEREDVRDAMLSEKYTDLDALPKGAVVGTSSLRRRMQLERLRPDLVIKDLRGNVDTRIRKLKEGEFDAIVLAAAGINRLSLLDAVEYVYPISLYEMIPSMGQGALGIEAINDPEVIKIAQRLEDEYSRVETTIERDFVDTLEGGCHVPIGVNATVLENDDVVIKAVLGMPDGSEILSDSKIVSRDAYQTIGREMAEGLIKQGAKELLARADAMQKESEAHS
;
A
#
# COMPACT_ATOMS: atom_id res chain seq x y z
N MET A 1 27.87 -9.66 11.65
CA MET A 1 27.94 -9.23 10.21
C MET A 1 28.62 -7.89 10.11
N GLU A 2 29.59 -7.74 9.22
CA GLU A 2 30.28 -6.46 8.99
C GLU A 2 29.63 -5.64 7.87
N LYS A 3 28.96 -6.30 6.94
CA LYS A 3 28.32 -5.70 5.77
C LYS A 3 26.94 -6.27 5.53
N LEU A 4 25.95 -5.36 5.30
CA LEU A 4 24.58 -5.69 4.89
C LEU A 4 24.27 -5.02 3.56
N ILE A 5 23.60 -5.74 2.65
CA ILE A 5 23.22 -5.22 1.32
C ILE A 5 21.70 -5.21 1.22
N ILE A 6 21.13 -4.07 0.84
CA ILE A 6 19.70 -3.86 0.63
C ILE A 6 19.40 -3.94 -0.87
N ALA A 7 18.57 -4.89 -1.28
CA ALA A 7 17.99 -4.90 -2.63
C ALA A 7 16.92 -3.81 -2.74
N THR A 8 16.96 -3.01 -3.79
CA THR A 8 16.01 -1.93 -4.02
C THR A 8 15.75 -1.69 -5.50
N ARG A 9 14.60 -1.10 -5.83
CA ARG A 9 14.27 -0.64 -7.19
C ARG A 9 14.86 0.75 -7.43
N GLY A 10 14.99 1.13 -8.72
CA GLY A 10 15.52 2.43 -9.12
C GLY A 10 14.53 3.60 -9.06
N SER A 11 13.26 3.41 -8.67
CA SER A 11 12.31 4.53 -8.54
C SER A 11 12.69 5.45 -7.39
N LYS A 12 12.42 6.76 -7.51
CA LYS A 12 12.77 7.74 -6.46
C LYS A 12 12.24 7.35 -5.08
N LEU A 13 10.99 6.85 -5.01
CA LEU A 13 10.39 6.44 -3.75
C LEU A 13 11.10 5.20 -3.16
N ALA A 14 11.42 4.20 -3.98
CA ALA A 14 12.13 3.00 -3.51
C ALA A 14 13.55 3.34 -3.03
N LEU A 15 14.26 4.20 -3.75
CA LEU A 15 15.58 4.67 -3.34
C LEU A 15 15.52 5.45 -2.03
N TRP A 16 14.56 6.37 -1.90
CA TRP A 16 14.37 7.11 -0.65
C TRP A 16 14.13 6.16 0.53
N GLN A 17 13.23 5.18 0.35
CA GLN A 17 12.90 4.19 1.39
C GLN A 17 14.14 3.39 1.81
N SER A 18 14.93 2.93 0.85
CA SER A 18 16.12 2.13 1.12
C SER A 18 17.25 2.95 1.74
N GLU A 19 17.47 4.20 1.31
CA GLU A 19 18.44 5.10 1.93
C GLU A 19 18.04 5.48 3.36
N HIS A 20 16.75 5.68 3.62
CA HIS A 20 16.22 5.93 4.96
C HIS A 20 16.51 4.74 5.90
N ILE A 21 16.20 3.52 5.47
CA ILE A 21 16.47 2.31 6.24
C ILE A 21 17.97 2.09 6.44
N LYS A 22 18.78 2.32 5.41
CA LYS A 22 20.24 2.27 5.51
C LYS A 22 20.75 3.21 6.60
N ALA A 23 20.29 4.46 6.61
CA ALA A 23 20.71 5.44 7.62
C ALA A 23 20.39 4.98 9.04
N ILE A 24 19.16 4.50 9.28
CA ILE A 24 18.75 3.99 10.59
C ILE A 24 19.58 2.76 11.01
N LEU A 25 19.79 1.81 10.09
CA LEU A 25 20.59 0.61 10.39
C LEU A 25 22.04 0.95 10.75
N GLN A 26 22.66 1.89 10.06
CA GLN A 26 24.02 2.33 10.36
C GLN A 26 24.13 3.06 11.70
N GLU A 27 23.12 3.89 12.03
CA GLU A 27 23.03 4.57 13.33
C GLU A 27 22.88 3.56 14.49
N GLN A 28 22.00 2.57 14.33
CA GLN A 28 21.72 1.56 15.36
C GLN A 28 22.80 0.48 15.49
N ASN A 29 23.67 0.32 14.48
CA ASN A 29 24.71 -0.71 14.42
C ASN A 29 26.08 -0.08 14.08
N PRO A 30 26.77 0.58 15.03
CA PRO A 30 28.08 1.15 14.80
C PRO A 30 29.07 0.11 14.22
N GLY A 31 29.65 0.42 13.07
CA GLY A 31 30.57 -0.46 12.36
C GLY A 31 29.94 -1.37 11.31
N LEU A 32 28.60 -1.38 11.17
CA LEU A 32 27.92 -2.06 10.08
C LEU A 32 28.02 -1.22 8.80
N GLU A 33 28.62 -1.75 7.76
CA GLU A 33 28.55 -1.19 6.43
C GLU A 33 27.23 -1.57 5.75
N VAL A 34 26.47 -0.60 5.25
CA VAL A 34 25.22 -0.88 4.52
C VAL A 34 25.31 -0.33 3.11
N GLU A 35 25.08 -1.17 2.12
CA GLU A 35 25.09 -0.83 0.69
C GLU A 35 23.72 -1.07 0.05
N LEU A 36 23.44 -0.35 -1.05
CA LEU A 36 22.26 -0.60 -1.89
C LEU A 36 22.66 -1.36 -3.15
N ASN A 37 21.90 -2.41 -3.45
CA ASN A 37 21.93 -3.09 -4.75
C ASN A 37 20.66 -2.69 -5.54
N ILE A 38 20.83 -1.83 -6.55
CA ILE A 38 19.72 -1.31 -7.36
C ILE A 38 19.40 -2.29 -8.48
N ILE A 39 18.18 -2.83 -8.45
CA ILE A 39 17.70 -3.87 -9.36
C ILE A 39 16.57 -3.33 -10.22
N VAL A 40 16.65 -3.59 -11.52
CA VAL A 40 15.59 -3.24 -12.48
C VAL A 40 14.60 -4.41 -12.56
N THR A 41 13.36 -4.18 -12.12
CA THR A 41 12.33 -5.21 -12.15
C THR A 41 11.55 -5.24 -13.47
N THR A 42 10.87 -6.34 -13.75
CA THR A 42 9.95 -6.47 -14.87
C THR A 42 8.83 -5.43 -14.78
N GLY A 43 8.34 -5.16 -13.56
CA GLY A 43 7.34 -4.11 -13.32
C GLY A 43 7.80 -2.70 -13.66
N ASP A 44 9.10 -2.41 -13.55
CA ASP A 44 9.67 -1.10 -13.97
C ASP A 44 9.75 -0.93 -15.49
N LYS A 45 9.80 -2.03 -16.24
CA LYS A 45 9.88 -2.03 -17.72
C LYS A 45 8.50 -1.94 -18.38
N ILE A 46 7.44 -2.38 -17.70
CA ILE A 46 6.10 -2.46 -18.26
C ILE A 46 5.32 -1.20 -17.86
N ILE A 47 5.27 -0.24 -18.78
CA ILE A 47 4.58 1.04 -18.59
C ILE A 47 3.17 1.00 -19.20
N ASP A 48 2.92 0.14 -20.21
CA ASP A 48 1.79 0.24 -21.13
C ASP A 48 0.63 -0.72 -20.84
N ARG A 49 0.76 -1.65 -19.88
CA ARG A 49 -0.27 -2.67 -19.58
C ARG A 49 -0.71 -2.67 -18.13
N PRO A 50 -1.96 -3.07 -17.82
CA PRO A 50 -2.41 -3.28 -16.45
C PRO A 50 -1.51 -4.29 -15.72
N LEU A 51 -1.00 -3.92 -14.54
CA LEU A 51 -0.18 -4.83 -13.72
C LEU A 51 -0.97 -6.10 -13.34
N ALA A 52 -2.30 -5.98 -13.19
CA ALA A 52 -3.21 -7.10 -12.94
C ALA A 52 -3.22 -8.14 -14.07
N SER A 53 -3.07 -7.71 -15.33
CA SER A 53 -3.07 -8.62 -16.50
C SER A 53 -1.79 -9.43 -16.69
N ILE A 54 -0.73 -9.15 -15.91
CA ILE A 54 0.61 -9.74 -16.10
C ILE A 54 0.99 -10.68 -14.95
N GLY A 55 0.04 -11.00 -14.05
CA GLY A 55 0.29 -11.95 -12.95
C GLY A 55 0.55 -11.27 -11.60
N GLY A 56 -0.16 -10.25 -11.30
CA GLY A 56 -0.47 -9.49 -10.09
C GLY A 56 0.37 -9.59 -8.82
N LYS A 57 0.67 -10.74 -8.32
CA LYS A 57 1.44 -10.91 -7.07
C LYS A 57 2.96 -10.94 -7.38
N GLY A 58 3.72 -10.04 -6.76
CA GLY A 58 5.18 -10.12 -6.77
C GLY A 58 5.90 -9.50 -7.97
N LEU A 59 5.23 -8.74 -8.85
CA LEU A 59 5.84 -8.18 -10.07
C LEU A 59 7.04 -7.24 -9.79
N PHE A 60 7.13 -6.74 -8.59
CA PHE A 60 8.21 -5.87 -8.11
C PHE A 60 9.13 -6.53 -7.07
N LEU A 61 8.76 -7.74 -6.59
CA LEU A 61 9.50 -8.44 -5.55
C LEU A 61 10.43 -9.52 -6.12
N LYS A 62 9.96 -10.23 -7.15
CA LYS A 62 10.63 -11.44 -7.67
C LYS A 62 12.12 -11.24 -7.96
N GLU A 63 12.49 -10.19 -8.68
CA GLU A 63 13.90 -9.95 -9.02
C GLU A 63 14.74 -9.54 -7.80
N LEU A 64 14.12 -8.92 -6.79
CA LEU A 64 14.76 -8.60 -5.51
C LEU A 64 15.01 -9.89 -4.71
N GLU A 65 14.00 -10.76 -4.62
CA GLU A 65 14.09 -12.08 -4.00
C GLU A 65 15.14 -12.95 -4.70
N GLU A 66 15.15 -12.99 -6.02
CA GLU A 66 16.16 -13.71 -6.80
C GLU A 66 17.60 -13.22 -6.51
N ALA A 67 17.82 -11.90 -6.35
CA ALA A 67 19.12 -11.35 -5.97
C ALA A 67 19.50 -11.76 -4.53
N MET A 68 18.54 -11.78 -3.61
CA MET A 68 18.77 -12.25 -2.24
C MET A 68 19.12 -13.75 -2.21
N LEU A 69 18.44 -14.60 -3.01
CA LEU A 69 18.77 -16.02 -3.16
C LEU A 69 20.18 -16.24 -3.73
N ARG A 70 20.63 -15.37 -4.65
CA ARG A 70 22.02 -15.40 -5.17
C ARG A 70 23.04 -14.80 -4.22
N LYS A 71 22.62 -14.37 -3.01
CA LYS A 71 23.48 -13.71 -2.00
C LYS A 71 24.06 -12.38 -2.47
N GLU A 72 23.40 -11.72 -3.41
CA GLU A 72 23.72 -10.37 -3.90
C GLU A 72 23.07 -9.28 -3.01
N ALA A 73 22.15 -9.66 -2.15
CA ALA A 73 21.55 -8.83 -1.11
C ALA A 73 21.10 -9.71 0.09
N HIS A 74 20.82 -9.07 1.22
CA HIS A 74 20.41 -9.72 2.46
C HIS A 74 18.97 -9.39 2.85
N ILE A 75 18.56 -8.16 2.59
CA ILE A 75 17.21 -7.64 2.84
C ILE A 75 16.70 -6.87 1.63
N ALA A 76 15.37 -6.70 1.56
CA ALA A 76 14.72 -5.77 0.65
C ALA A 76 13.76 -4.86 1.43
N VAL A 77 13.59 -3.62 0.97
CA VAL A 77 12.71 -2.61 1.57
C VAL A 77 11.54 -2.34 0.65
N HIS A 78 10.32 -2.52 1.18
CA HIS A 78 9.09 -2.37 0.42
C HIS A 78 8.11 -1.42 1.12
N SER A 79 7.26 -0.77 0.35
CA SER A 79 5.99 -0.30 0.90
C SER A 79 5.20 -1.53 1.35
N LEU A 80 4.81 -1.62 2.62
CA LEU A 80 4.23 -2.85 3.18
C LEU A 80 2.95 -3.29 2.46
N LYS A 81 2.16 -2.35 1.95
CA LYS A 81 0.95 -2.62 1.19
C LYS A 81 1.17 -3.44 -0.10
N ASP A 82 2.40 -3.44 -0.61
CA ASP A 82 2.78 -4.15 -1.83
C ASP A 82 3.39 -5.54 -1.51
N VAL A 83 3.61 -5.85 -0.22
CA VAL A 83 4.13 -7.14 0.27
C VAL A 83 2.98 -8.14 0.42
N PRO A 84 3.08 -9.34 -0.19
CA PRO A 84 2.09 -10.41 -0.04
C PRO A 84 1.82 -10.76 1.43
N THR A 85 0.62 -11.26 1.72
CA THR A 85 0.27 -11.73 3.07
C THR A 85 1.08 -12.96 3.47
N GLU A 86 1.35 -13.85 2.51
CA GLU A 86 2.23 -15.00 2.66
C GLU A 86 3.60 -14.71 2.04
N MET A 87 4.66 -14.90 2.81
CA MET A 87 6.03 -14.76 2.32
C MET A 87 6.47 -16.02 1.58
N PRO A 88 7.24 -15.89 0.47
CA PRO A 88 7.79 -17.06 -0.22
C PRO A 88 8.76 -17.85 0.68
N GLU A 89 8.94 -19.13 0.35
CA GLU A 89 9.88 -19.99 1.06
C GLU A 89 11.31 -19.41 1.02
N GLY A 90 11.97 -19.38 2.17
CA GLY A 90 13.31 -18.81 2.33
C GLY A 90 13.34 -17.34 2.72
N PHE A 91 12.19 -16.67 2.78
CA PHE A 91 12.08 -15.28 3.19
C PHE A 91 11.15 -15.09 4.39
N VAL A 92 11.38 -14.00 5.11
CA VAL A 92 10.55 -13.58 6.24
C VAL A 92 10.32 -12.07 6.18
N LEU A 93 9.16 -11.61 6.65
CA LEU A 93 8.90 -10.21 6.96
C LEU A 93 9.51 -9.90 8.33
N ALA A 94 10.79 -9.57 8.34
CA ALA A 94 11.62 -9.48 9.53
C ALA A 94 11.26 -8.28 10.42
N ALA A 95 10.83 -7.16 9.82
CA ALA A 95 10.39 -5.99 10.56
C ALA A 95 9.34 -5.19 9.78
N ILE A 96 8.53 -4.44 10.52
CA ILE A 96 7.62 -3.41 10.02
C ILE A 96 7.98 -2.12 10.75
N THR A 97 8.30 -1.07 9.98
CA THR A 97 8.72 0.20 10.56
C THR A 97 7.56 1.03 11.09
N GLU A 98 7.86 2.04 11.89
CA GLU A 98 6.90 3.09 12.27
C GLU A 98 6.13 3.60 11.05
N ARG A 99 4.85 3.78 11.24
CA ARG A 99 3.90 4.12 10.17
C ARG A 99 3.89 5.62 9.90
N GLU A 100 4.11 6.01 8.67
CA GLU A 100 3.83 7.35 8.16
C GLU A 100 2.31 7.52 7.97
N ASP A 101 1.84 8.72 7.61
CA ASP A 101 0.43 9.01 7.39
C ASP A 101 -0.25 7.94 6.50
N VAL A 102 -1.18 7.22 7.10
CA VAL A 102 -1.88 6.10 6.46
C VAL A 102 -2.91 6.55 5.42
N ARG A 103 -3.29 7.84 5.43
CA ARG A 103 -4.36 8.37 4.58
C ARG A 103 -3.99 8.35 3.10
N ASP A 104 -5.02 8.39 2.28
CA ASP A 104 -4.89 8.86 0.91
C ASP A 104 -4.95 10.38 0.88
N ALA A 105 -4.37 11.00 -0.13
CA ALA A 105 -4.44 12.44 -0.33
C ALA A 105 -4.91 12.74 -1.76
N MET A 106 -5.84 13.68 -1.89
CA MET A 106 -6.18 14.31 -3.15
C MET A 106 -5.17 15.42 -3.45
N LEU A 107 -4.65 15.43 -4.66
CA LEU A 107 -3.78 16.49 -5.19
C LEU A 107 -4.50 17.20 -6.33
N SER A 108 -4.45 18.53 -6.35
CA SER A 108 -5.04 19.34 -7.40
C SER A 108 -4.26 20.65 -7.60
N GLU A 109 -4.32 21.19 -8.82
CA GLU A 109 -3.82 22.53 -9.14
C GLU A 109 -4.92 23.62 -8.95
N LYS A 110 -6.17 23.21 -8.64
CA LYS A 110 -7.30 24.13 -8.66
C LYS A 110 -8.24 24.00 -7.47
N TYR A 111 -8.36 22.82 -6.87
CA TYR A 111 -9.42 22.50 -5.91
C TYR A 111 -8.83 22.10 -4.58
N THR A 112 -9.33 22.67 -3.49
CA THR A 112 -8.82 22.52 -2.14
C THR A 112 -9.08 21.15 -1.51
N ASP A 113 -10.20 20.52 -1.87
CA ASP A 113 -10.69 19.27 -1.27
C ASP A 113 -11.68 18.56 -2.22
N LEU A 114 -12.21 17.40 -1.79
CA LEU A 114 -13.15 16.61 -2.58
C LEU A 114 -14.48 17.32 -2.82
N ASP A 115 -14.94 18.14 -1.89
CA ASP A 115 -16.22 18.86 -1.98
C ASP A 115 -16.12 20.04 -2.97
N ALA A 116 -14.94 20.63 -3.10
CA ALA A 116 -14.67 21.72 -4.03
C ALA A 116 -14.62 21.27 -5.51
N LEU A 117 -14.49 19.96 -5.79
CA LEU A 117 -14.50 19.44 -7.15
C LEU A 117 -15.86 19.66 -7.83
N PRO A 118 -15.92 20.27 -9.04
CA PRO A 118 -17.18 20.44 -9.75
C PRO A 118 -17.73 19.09 -10.24
N LYS A 119 -19.04 19.06 -10.49
CA LYS A 119 -19.69 17.91 -11.12
C LYS A 119 -19.04 17.59 -12.47
N GLY A 120 -18.70 16.32 -12.68
CA GLY A 120 -18.01 15.85 -13.89
C GLY A 120 -16.49 16.05 -13.86
N ALA A 121 -15.92 16.53 -12.75
CA ALA A 121 -14.46 16.64 -12.62
C ALA A 121 -13.79 15.29 -12.79
N VAL A 122 -12.65 15.30 -13.48
CA VAL A 122 -11.87 14.10 -13.79
C VAL A 122 -10.87 13.81 -12.68
N VAL A 123 -11.02 12.67 -11.98
CA VAL A 123 -10.13 12.25 -10.89
C VAL A 123 -9.33 11.03 -11.32
N GLY A 124 -7.99 11.14 -11.21
CA GLY A 124 -7.04 10.10 -11.62
C GLY A 124 -6.73 9.10 -10.51
N THR A 125 -7.08 7.82 -10.71
CA THR A 125 -6.61 6.69 -9.90
C THR A 125 -6.82 5.38 -10.64
N SER A 126 -5.84 4.44 -10.54
CA SER A 126 -6.00 3.05 -11.01
C SER A 126 -6.28 2.09 -9.86
N SER A 127 -6.45 2.57 -8.62
CA SER A 127 -6.79 1.74 -7.47
C SER A 127 -8.29 1.48 -7.41
N LEU A 128 -8.70 0.22 -7.53
CA LEU A 128 -10.12 -0.18 -7.41
C LEU A 128 -10.70 0.20 -6.05
N ARG A 129 -9.91 0.09 -4.99
CA ARG A 129 -10.29 0.53 -3.63
C ARG A 129 -10.64 2.02 -3.59
N ARG A 130 -9.81 2.87 -4.20
CA ARG A 130 -10.06 4.32 -4.25
C ARG A 130 -11.24 4.64 -5.15
N ARG A 131 -11.30 4.01 -6.33
CA ARG A 131 -12.43 4.17 -7.26
C ARG A 131 -13.75 3.86 -6.58
N MET A 132 -13.89 2.68 -5.97
CA MET A 132 -15.10 2.26 -5.25
C MET A 132 -15.56 3.31 -4.22
N GLN A 133 -14.64 3.83 -3.41
CA GLN A 133 -14.96 4.78 -2.37
C GLN A 133 -15.27 6.17 -2.93
N LEU A 134 -14.56 6.63 -3.98
CA LEU A 134 -14.87 7.88 -4.68
C LEU A 134 -16.23 7.84 -5.36
N GLU A 135 -16.55 6.77 -6.08
CA GLU A 135 -17.86 6.56 -6.72
C GLU A 135 -19.00 6.57 -5.69
N ARG A 136 -18.75 6.05 -4.49
CA ARG A 136 -19.70 6.09 -3.38
C ARG A 136 -19.89 7.48 -2.79
N LEU A 137 -18.79 8.24 -2.61
CA LEU A 137 -18.79 9.57 -2.01
C LEU A 137 -19.28 10.63 -2.97
N ARG A 138 -18.83 10.57 -4.23
CA ARG A 138 -19.03 11.56 -5.27
C ARG A 138 -19.32 10.85 -6.61
N PRO A 139 -20.54 10.28 -6.76
CA PRO A 139 -20.93 9.58 -8.00
C PRO A 139 -21.08 10.50 -9.21
N ASP A 140 -20.93 11.79 -9.01
CA ASP A 140 -20.94 12.82 -10.04
C ASP A 140 -19.55 13.07 -10.67
N LEU A 141 -18.47 12.46 -10.13
CA LEU A 141 -17.12 12.57 -10.67
C LEU A 141 -16.87 11.57 -11.82
N VAL A 142 -15.84 11.84 -12.61
CA VAL A 142 -15.38 10.95 -13.68
C VAL A 142 -14.05 10.33 -13.24
N ILE A 143 -14.04 9.07 -12.87
CA ILE A 143 -12.83 8.40 -12.41
C ILE A 143 -12.11 7.78 -13.60
N LYS A 144 -10.85 8.19 -13.84
CA LYS A 144 -9.99 7.67 -14.92
C LYS A 144 -8.73 7.01 -14.38
N ASP A 145 -8.22 6.05 -15.13
CA ASP A 145 -6.96 5.39 -14.78
C ASP A 145 -5.78 6.36 -14.83
N LEU A 146 -4.97 6.30 -13.77
CA LEU A 146 -3.73 7.07 -13.64
C LEU A 146 -2.56 6.13 -13.31
N ARG A 147 -1.59 6.05 -14.20
CA ARG A 147 -0.42 5.15 -14.11
C ARG A 147 0.89 5.90 -14.12
N GLY A 148 1.93 5.20 -13.68
CA GLY A 148 3.28 5.72 -13.55
C GLY A 148 3.73 5.82 -12.10
N ASN A 149 4.98 6.22 -11.88
CA ASN A 149 5.48 6.59 -10.55
C ASN A 149 4.89 7.93 -10.09
N VAL A 150 5.17 8.33 -8.85
CA VAL A 150 4.62 9.55 -8.25
C VAL A 150 4.91 10.79 -9.11
N ASP A 151 6.14 10.96 -9.58
CA ASP A 151 6.53 12.10 -10.43
C ASP A 151 5.70 12.16 -11.74
N THR A 152 5.55 11.01 -12.40
CA THR A 152 4.76 10.92 -13.65
C THR A 152 3.32 11.30 -13.42
N ARG A 153 2.72 10.86 -12.29
CA ARG A 153 1.33 11.17 -11.96
C ARG A 153 1.13 12.65 -11.66
N ILE A 154 2.05 13.27 -10.92
CA ILE A 154 2.02 14.71 -10.64
C ILE A 154 2.22 15.51 -11.94
N ARG A 155 3.11 15.08 -12.82
CA ARG A 155 3.29 15.73 -14.13
C ARG A 155 2.00 15.73 -14.95
N LYS A 156 1.31 14.59 -15.04
CA LYS A 156 0.03 14.47 -15.74
C LYS A 156 -1.07 15.38 -15.17
N LEU A 157 -1.10 15.52 -13.82
CA LEU A 157 -1.98 16.48 -13.17
C LEU A 157 -1.68 17.93 -13.63
N LYS A 158 -0.39 18.31 -13.59
CA LYS A 158 0.04 19.65 -14.03
C LYS A 158 -0.17 19.93 -15.51
N GLU A 159 -0.11 18.91 -16.35
CA GLU A 159 -0.43 18.97 -17.78
C GLU A 159 -1.95 19.10 -18.04
N GLY A 160 -2.78 18.99 -17.00
CA GLY A 160 -4.22 19.17 -17.07
C GLY A 160 -4.99 17.94 -17.60
N GLU A 161 -4.37 16.75 -17.59
CA GLU A 161 -5.08 15.51 -17.95
C GLU A 161 -6.15 15.14 -16.90
N PHE A 162 -6.02 15.66 -15.67
CA PHE A 162 -6.90 15.42 -14.53
C PHE A 162 -7.17 16.73 -13.78
N ASP A 163 -8.36 16.87 -13.20
CA ASP A 163 -8.71 17.95 -12.27
C ASP A 163 -8.13 17.68 -10.86
N ALA A 164 -8.05 16.42 -10.50
CA ALA A 164 -7.40 15.94 -9.28
C ALA A 164 -6.85 14.52 -9.46
N ILE A 165 -5.90 14.13 -8.61
CA ILE A 165 -5.40 12.74 -8.52
C ILE A 165 -5.38 12.30 -7.07
N VAL A 166 -5.47 10.98 -6.83
CA VAL A 166 -5.40 10.44 -5.46
C VAL A 166 -4.16 9.55 -5.30
N LEU A 167 -3.31 9.91 -4.34
CA LEU A 167 -2.08 9.22 -3.98
C LEU A 167 -2.08 8.86 -2.48
N ALA A 168 -1.17 7.98 -2.05
CA ALA A 168 -0.93 7.76 -0.62
C ALA A 168 -0.14 8.94 -0.03
N ALA A 169 -0.60 9.53 1.06
CA ALA A 169 0.05 10.66 1.75
C ALA A 169 1.49 10.33 2.12
N ALA A 170 1.77 9.13 2.63
CA ALA A 170 3.12 8.67 2.94
C ALA A 170 4.12 8.81 1.78
N GLY A 171 3.69 8.56 0.54
CA GLY A 171 4.55 8.71 -0.63
C GLY A 171 4.89 10.17 -0.93
N ILE A 172 3.94 11.07 -0.71
CA ILE A 172 4.10 12.52 -0.90
C ILE A 172 5.03 13.08 0.16
N ASN A 173 4.82 12.70 1.43
CA ASN A 173 5.63 13.14 2.57
C ASN A 173 7.08 12.69 2.43
N ARG A 174 7.31 11.40 2.13
CA ARG A 174 8.65 10.83 1.95
C ARG A 174 9.45 11.50 0.84
N LEU A 175 8.80 11.89 -0.24
CA LEU A 175 9.45 12.59 -1.35
C LEU A 175 9.44 14.11 -1.20
N SER A 176 8.93 14.65 -0.08
CA SER A 176 8.83 16.09 0.18
C SER A 176 8.09 16.84 -0.94
N LEU A 177 6.96 16.28 -1.41
CA LEU A 177 6.21 16.77 -2.57
C LEU A 177 4.96 17.59 -2.19
N LEU A 178 4.84 18.06 -0.95
CA LEU A 178 3.71 18.88 -0.52
C LEU A 178 3.60 20.19 -1.32
N ASP A 179 4.74 20.78 -1.69
CA ASP A 179 4.80 21.99 -2.51
C ASP A 179 4.85 21.69 -4.02
N ALA A 180 4.72 20.42 -4.41
CA ALA A 180 4.78 20.04 -5.81
C ALA A 180 3.48 20.36 -6.58
N VAL A 181 2.38 20.63 -5.89
CA VAL A 181 1.07 21.00 -6.44
C VAL A 181 0.46 22.11 -5.58
N GLU A 182 -0.53 22.83 -6.09
CA GLU A 182 -1.16 23.94 -5.36
C GLU A 182 -1.92 23.47 -4.11
N TYR A 183 -2.63 22.33 -4.19
CA TYR A 183 -3.43 21.80 -3.09
C TYR A 183 -3.15 20.32 -2.87
N VAL A 184 -2.88 19.98 -1.60
CA VAL A 184 -2.80 18.61 -1.10
C VAL A 184 -3.81 18.46 0.03
N TYR A 185 -4.84 17.66 -0.16
CA TYR A 185 -5.89 17.39 0.82
C TYR A 185 -5.78 15.95 1.32
N PRO A 186 -5.31 15.73 2.57
CA PRO A 186 -5.33 14.41 3.19
C PRO A 186 -6.77 13.98 3.48
N ILE A 187 -7.25 12.97 2.75
CA ILE A 187 -8.63 12.46 2.87
C ILE A 187 -8.78 11.75 4.20
N SER A 188 -9.81 12.08 4.97
CA SER A 188 -10.02 11.50 6.30
C SER A 188 -10.32 10.00 6.23
N LEU A 189 -10.02 9.25 7.31
CA LEU A 189 -10.37 7.82 7.44
C LEU A 189 -11.88 7.56 7.56
N TYR A 190 -12.70 8.60 7.62
CA TYR A 190 -14.16 8.51 7.52
C TYR A 190 -14.64 8.57 6.07
N GLU A 191 -13.89 9.26 5.22
CA GLU A 191 -14.18 9.38 3.78
C GLU A 191 -13.55 8.24 2.97
N MET A 192 -12.31 7.88 3.29
CA MET A 192 -11.59 6.86 2.54
C MET A 192 -10.72 5.98 3.44
N ILE A 193 -11.05 4.70 3.50
CA ILE A 193 -10.29 3.68 4.22
C ILE A 193 -9.12 3.23 3.34
N PRO A 194 -7.85 3.30 3.84
CA PRO A 194 -6.66 2.97 3.06
C PRO A 194 -6.53 1.46 2.76
N SER A 195 -5.52 1.10 1.97
CA SER A 195 -5.14 -0.30 1.79
C SER A 195 -4.38 -0.82 3.02
N MET A 196 -4.45 -2.13 3.26
CA MET A 196 -3.65 -2.78 4.30
C MET A 196 -2.18 -2.33 4.23
N GLY A 197 -1.56 -2.08 5.37
CA GLY A 197 -0.14 -1.74 5.47
C GLY A 197 0.26 -0.39 4.86
N GLN A 198 -0.70 0.44 4.41
CA GLN A 198 -0.36 1.76 3.87
C GLN A 198 0.31 2.62 4.94
N GLY A 199 1.40 3.30 4.57
CA GLY A 199 2.21 4.12 5.48
C GLY A 199 3.42 3.40 6.06
N ALA A 200 3.38 2.07 6.26
CA ALA A 200 4.52 1.31 6.79
C ALA A 200 5.50 0.86 5.69
N LEU A 201 6.77 0.66 6.07
CA LEU A 201 7.73 -0.11 5.29
C LEU A 201 7.81 -1.53 5.84
N GLY A 202 7.86 -2.50 4.94
CA GLY A 202 8.14 -3.90 5.25
C GLY A 202 9.59 -4.23 4.92
N ILE A 203 10.30 -4.82 5.87
CA ILE A 203 11.67 -5.29 5.70
C ILE A 203 11.63 -6.80 5.48
N GLU A 204 11.74 -7.18 4.22
CA GLU A 204 11.91 -8.56 3.83
C GLU A 204 13.36 -8.98 4.01
N ALA A 205 13.60 -10.16 4.59
CA ALA A 205 14.93 -10.70 4.81
C ALA A 205 15.01 -12.15 4.35
N ILE A 206 16.21 -12.57 3.94
CA ILE A 206 16.52 -14.00 3.84
C ILE A 206 16.37 -14.62 5.23
N ASN A 207 15.97 -15.90 5.29
CA ASN A 207 15.80 -16.63 6.55
C ASN A 207 17.17 -16.98 7.18
N ASP A 208 17.94 -15.95 7.54
CA ASP A 208 19.21 -16.00 8.22
C ASP A 208 19.09 -15.31 9.59
N PRO A 209 19.40 -15.99 10.71
CA PRO A 209 19.21 -15.44 12.05
C PRO A 209 20.00 -14.16 12.33
N GLU A 210 21.19 -13.97 11.74
CA GLU A 210 21.99 -12.77 11.93
C GLU A 210 21.37 -11.58 11.20
N VAL A 211 20.92 -11.80 9.96
CA VAL A 211 20.22 -10.79 9.15
C VAL A 211 18.90 -10.38 9.81
N ILE A 212 18.10 -11.36 10.23
CA ILE A 212 16.82 -11.14 10.92
C ILE A 212 17.02 -10.29 12.18
N LYS A 213 18.02 -10.63 13.00
CA LYS A 213 18.33 -9.91 14.25
C LYS A 213 18.68 -8.43 14.00
N ILE A 214 19.38 -8.14 12.90
CA ILE A 214 19.71 -6.77 12.51
C ILE A 214 18.44 -6.04 12.03
N ALA A 215 17.65 -6.68 11.16
CA ALA A 215 16.43 -6.10 10.61
C ALA A 215 15.37 -5.84 11.69
N GLN A 216 15.23 -6.73 12.68
CA GLN A 216 14.29 -6.61 13.81
C GLN A 216 14.47 -5.34 14.66
N ARG A 217 15.63 -4.67 14.59
CA ARG A 217 15.82 -3.37 15.26
C ARG A 217 14.99 -2.25 14.65
N LEU A 218 14.48 -2.45 13.45
CA LEU A 218 13.60 -1.51 12.74
C LEU A 218 12.12 -1.70 13.10
N GLU A 219 11.81 -2.70 13.93
CA GLU A 219 10.43 -3.04 14.27
C GLU A 219 9.78 -1.96 15.09
N ASP A 220 8.58 -1.53 14.68
CA ASP A 220 7.67 -0.74 15.48
C ASP A 220 6.50 -1.62 15.94
N GLU A 221 6.30 -1.69 17.24
CA GLU A 221 5.32 -2.58 17.86
C GLU A 221 3.89 -2.20 17.51
N TYR A 222 3.57 -0.90 17.46
CA TYR A 222 2.22 -0.44 17.13
C TYR A 222 1.89 -0.75 15.67
N SER A 223 2.79 -0.42 14.77
CA SER A 223 2.65 -0.72 13.34
C SER A 223 2.54 -2.23 13.08
N ARG A 224 3.27 -3.06 13.85
CA ARG A 224 3.15 -4.53 13.77
C ARG A 224 1.74 -4.98 14.15
N VAL A 225 1.20 -4.52 15.27
CA VAL A 225 -0.16 -4.84 15.73
C VAL A 225 -1.20 -4.42 14.69
N GLU A 226 -1.17 -3.16 14.28
CA GLU A 226 -2.11 -2.60 13.31
C GLU A 226 -2.10 -3.36 11.99
N THR A 227 -0.92 -3.56 11.43
CA THR A 227 -0.77 -4.19 10.13
C THR A 227 -0.97 -5.72 10.16
N THR A 228 -0.77 -6.37 11.30
CA THR A 228 -1.16 -7.78 11.48
C THR A 228 -2.66 -7.93 11.34
N ILE A 229 -3.46 -7.10 12.03
CA ILE A 229 -4.92 -7.10 11.89
C ILE A 229 -5.35 -6.90 10.44
N GLU A 230 -4.75 -5.90 9.77
CA GLU A 230 -5.09 -5.56 8.39
C GLU A 230 -4.73 -6.68 7.40
N ARG A 231 -3.56 -7.30 7.57
CA ARG A 231 -3.08 -8.40 6.72
C ARG A 231 -3.93 -9.66 6.91
N ASP A 232 -4.24 -10.03 8.17
CA ASP A 232 -5.11 -11.17 8.48
C ASP A 232 -6.52 -11.00 7.89
N PHE A 233 -7.05 -9.76 7.92
CA PHE A 233 -8.33 -9.44 7.32
C PHE A 233 -8.31 -9.67 5.80
N VAL A 234 -7.32 -9.14 5.09
CA VAL A 234 -7.21 -9.27 3.64
C VAL A 234 -6.90 -10.71 3.23
N ASP A 235 -6.04 -11.41 3.97
CA ASP A 235 -5.69 -12.79 3.74
C ASP A 235 -6.90 -13.73 3.85
N THR A 236 -7.70 -13.58 4.90
CA THR A 236 -8.92 -14.37 5.14
C THR A 236 -9.96 -14.19 4.02
N LEU A 237 -10.03 -13.00 3.43
CA LEU A 237 -10.87 -12.73 2.26
C LEU A 237 -10.31 -13.30 0.96
N GLU A 238 -9.09 -13.90 0.99
CA GLU A 238 -8.34 -14.30 -0.21
C GLU A 238 -8.14 -13.11 -1.17
N GLY A 239 -8.09 -11.90 -0.58
CA GLY A 239 -7.92 -10.64 -1.28
C GLY A 239 -6.46 -10.42 -1.69
N GLY A 240 -6.24 -9.95 -2.92
CA GLY A 240 -4.93 -9.48 -3.36
C GLY A 240 -4.90 -7.94 -3.41
N CYS A 241 -3.77 -7.36 -3.79
CA CYS A 241 -3.60 -5.90 -3.96
C CYS A 241 -4.51 -5.29 -5.05
N HIS A 242 -5.21 -6.12 -5.82
CA HIS A 242 -6.02 -5.72 -6.98
C HIS A 242 -7.53 -5.69 -6.72
N VAL A 243 -7.96 -6.11 -5.54
CA VAL A 243 -9.39 -6.09 -5.19
C VAL A 243 -9.78 -4.79 -4.48
N PRO A 244 -11.05 -4.37 -4.58
CA PRO A 244 -11.53 -3.15 -3.95
C PRO A 244 -11.76 -3.35 -2.45
N ILE A 245 -10.68 -3.52 -1.69
CA ILE A 245 -10.68 -3.69 -0.23
C ILE A 245 -9.90 -2.55 0.43
N GLY A 246 -10.51 -1.88 1.40
CA GLY A 246 -9.87 -0.98 2.34
C GLY A 246 -9.94 -1.56 3.75
N VAL A 247 -8.86 -1.48 4.50
CA VAL A 247 -8.83 -1.82 5.92
C VAL A 247 -7.76 -0.99 6.62
N ASN A 248 -8.11 -0.50 7.80
CA ASN A 248 -7.21 0.24 8.66
C ASN A 248 -7.46 -0.13 10.12
N ALA A 249 -6.42 -0.45 10.83
CA ALA A 249 -6.38 -0.56 12.28
C ALA A 249 -5.53 0.59 12.85
N THR A 250 -5.94 1.14 13.97
CA THR A 250 -5.22 2.20 14.68
C THR A 250 -5.26 1.91 16.17
N VAL A 251 -4.09 1.75 16.77
CA VAL A 251 -3.94 1.62 18.23
C VAL A 251 -4.11 2.99 18.85
N LEU A 252 -4.96 3.07 19.87
CA LEU A 252 -5.25 4.29 20.63
C LEU A 252 -4.37 4.39 21.88
N GLU A 253 -4.31 5.56 22.48
CA GLU A 253 -3.56 5.81 23.73
C GLU A 253 -3.97 4.93 24.92
N ASN A 254 -5.20 4.43 24.94
CA ASN A 254 -5.72 3.53 25.97
C ASN A 254 -5.52 2.03 25.65
N ASP A 255 -4.66 1.70 24.68
CA ASP A 255 -4.42 0.33 24.19
C ASP A 255 -5.65 -0.37 23.56
N ASP A 256 -6.71 0.35 23.24
CA ASP A 256 -7.73 -0.16 22.33
C ASP A 256 -7.31 0.01 20.87
N VAL A 257 -7.86 -0.82 20.00
CA VAL A 257 -7.65 -0.72 18.56
C VAL A 257 -8.96 -0.42 17.86
N VAL A 258 -8.99 0.69 17.12
CA VAL A 258 -10.08 1.00 16.19
C VAL A 258 -9.78 0.35 14.85
N ILE A 259 -10.70 -0.46 14.35
CA ILE A 259 -10.57 -1.14 13.06
C ILE A 259 -11.74 -0.70 12.18
N LYS A 260 -11.43 -0.34 10.94
CA LYS A 260 -12.42 -0.02 9.91
C LYS A 260 -12.10 -0.82 8.66
N ALA A 261 -13.12 -1.42 8.05
CA ALA A 261 -12.99 -2.18 6.83
C ALA A 261 -14.11 -1.87 5.85
N VAL A 262 -13.79 -1.89 4.56
CA VAL A 262 -14.75 -1.70 3.47
C VAL A 262 -14.32 -2.54 2.27
N LEU A 263 -15.28 -3.13 1.59
CA LEU A 263 -15.07 -3.79 0.30
C LEU A 263 -16.33 -3.67 -0.57
N GLY A 264 -16.21 -3.79 -1.87
CA GLY A 264 -17.39 -3.65 -2.72
C GLY A 264 -17.10 -3.68 -4.21
N MET A 265 -18.09 -3.30 -4.99
CA MET A 265 -17.97 -3.15 -6.45
C MET A 265 -17.13 -1.91 -6.82
N PRO A 266 -16.29 -1.98 -7.87
CA PRO A 266 -15.47 -0.83 -8.31
C PRO A 266 -16.27 0.42 -8.66
N ASP A 267 -17.53 0.26 -9.06
CA ASP A 267 -18.47 1.34 -9.39
C ASP A 267 -19.24 1.89 -8.17
N GLY A 268 -18.91 1.41 -6.96
CA GLY A 268 -19.57 1.83 -5.73
C GLY A 268 -21.03 1.38 -5.56
N SER A 269 -21.56 0.56 -6.47
CA SER A 269 -22.98 0.14 -6.47
C SER A 269 -23.36 -0.74 -5.29
N GLU A 270 -22.43 -1.58 -4.81
CA GLU A 270 -22.63 -2.45 -3.66
C GLU A 270 -21.38 -2.45 -2.78
N ILE A 271 -21.55 -2.19 -1.50
CA ILE A 271 -20.46 -2.07 -0.51
C ILE A 271 -20.84 -2.82 0.76
N LEU A 272 -19.91 -3.59 1.29
CA LEU A 272 -19.92 -4.13 2.65
C LEU A 272 -18.88 -3.40 3.49
N SER A 273 -19.21 -3.10 4.73
CA SER A 273 -18.29 -2.46 5.67
C SER A 273 -18.52 -2.96 7.10
N ASP A 274 -17.46 -2.94 7.89
CA ASP A 274 -17.51 -3.22 9.33
C ASP A 274 -16.55 -2.28 10.08
N SER A 275 -16.87 -2.00 11.36
CA SER A 275 -16.01 -1.22 12.24
C SER A 275 -16.11 -1.76 13.66
N LYS A 276 -14.95 -1.94 14.29
CA LYS A 276 -14.86 -2.44 15.67
C LYS A 276 -13.90 -1.61 16.50
N ILE A 277 -14.12 -1.63 17.81
CA ILE A 277 -13.15 -1.19 18.81
C ILE A 277 -12.96 -2.38 19.75
N VAL A 278 -11.72 -2.81 19.90
CA VAL A 278 -11.35 -4.00 20.68
C VAL A 278 -10.07 -3.73 21.47
N SER A 279 -9.84 -4.52 22.54
CA SER A 279 -8.54 -4.52 23.21
C SER A 279 -7.43 -4.95 22.25
N ARG A 280 -6.24 -4.34 22.37
CA ARG A 280 -5.04 -4.69 21.63
C ARG A 280 -4.69 -6.18 21.71
N ASP A 281 -5.01 -6.85 22.85
CA ASP A 281 -4.75 -8.29 23.02
C ASP A 281 -5.41 -9.18 21.96
N ALA A 282 -6.48 -8.68 21.31
CA ALA A 282 -7.20 -9.41 20.26
C ALA A 282 -6.53 -9.33 18.87
N TYR A 283 -5.39 -8.66 18.73
CA TYR A 283 -4.82 -8.32 17.42
C TYR A 283 -4.50 -9.55 16.53
N GLN A 284 -4.23 -10.71 17.12
CA GLN A 284 -3.92 -11.93 16.37
C GLN A 284 -5.14 -12.64 15.77
N THR A 285 -6.35 -12.28 16.16
CA THR A 285 -7.58 -12.97 15.71
C THR A 285 -8.60 -12.05 15.10
N ILE A 286 -8.65 -10.80 15.55
CA ILE A 286 -9.75 -9.88 15.20
C ILE A 286 -9.84 -9.58 13.69
N GLY A 287 -8.72 -9.52 12.98
CA GLY A 287 -8.69 -9.33 11.53
C GLY A 287 -9.46 -10.43 10.81
N ARG A 288 -9.15 -11.68 11.15
CA ARG A 288 -9.85 -12.88 10.64
C ARG A 288 -11.33 -12.89 11.03
N GLU A 289 -11.64 -12.63 12.29
CA GLU A 289 -13.03 -12.63 12.78
C GLU A 289 -13.90 -11.61 12.04
N MET A 290 -13.36 -10.42 11.77
CA MET A 290 -14.06 -9.40 10.98
C MET A 290 -14.27 -9.85 9.54
N ALA A 291 -13.24 -10.41 8.91
CA ALA A 291 -13.33 -10.94 7.54
C ALA A 291 -14.39 -12.07 7.45
N GLU A 292 -14.39 -13.03 8.37
CA GLU A 292 -15.39 -14.10 8.45
C GLU A 292 -16.82 -13.55 8.65
N GLY A 293 -16.95 -12.45 9.40
CA GLY A 293 -18.22 -11.74 9.56
C GLY A 293 -18.75 -11.19 8.24
N LEU A 294 -17.88 -10.60 7.42
CA LEU A 294 -18.24 -10.10 6.08
C LEU A 294 -18.43 -11.22 5.07
N ILE A 295 -17.69 -12.33 5.16
CA ILE A 295 -17.89 -13.52 4.33
C ILE A 295 -19.31 -14.09 4.51
N LYS A 296 -19.81 -14.15 5.74
CA LYS A 296 -21.22 -14.56 6.02
C LYS A 296 -22.25 -13.60 5.43
N GLN A 297 -21.85 -12.37 5.09
CA GLN A 297 -22.69 -11.37 4.42
C GLN A 297 -22.52 -11.38 2.88
N GLY A 298 -21.73 -12.30 2.32
CA GLY A 298 -21.53 -12.42 0.87
C GLY A 298 -20.28 -11.73 0.32
N ALA A 299 -19.28 -11.43 1.17
CA ALA A 299 -18.08 -10.70 0.74
C ALA A 299 -17.31 -11.43 -0.39
N LYS A 300 -17.18 -12.77 -0.34
CA LYS A 300 -16.45 -13.52 -1.38
C LYS A 300 -17.16 -13.45 -2.74
N GLU A 301 -18.47 -13.59 -2.76
CA GLU A 301 -19.29 -13.44 -3.97
C GLU A 301 -19.22 -12.04 -4.54
N LEU A 302 -19.23 -11.03 -3.66
CA LEU A 302 -19.11 -9.63 -4.06
C LEU A 302 -17.74 -9.35 -4.70
N LEU A 303 -16.65 -9.81 -4.09
CA LEU A 303 -15.29 -9.67 -4.63
C LEU A 303 -15.10 -10.44 -5.94
N ALA A 304 -15.70 -11.63 -6.10
CA ALA A 304 -15.66 -12.37 -7.36
C ALA A 304 -16.36 -11.61 -8.51
N ARG A 305 -17.49 -10.94 -8.22
CA ARG A 305 -18.18 -10.08 -9.20
C ARG A 305 -17.35 -8.83 -9.53
N ALA A 306 -16.69 -8.24 -8.53
CA ALA A 306 -15.81 -7.09 -8.72
C ALA A 306 -14.63 -7.42 -9.64
N ASP A 307 -14.00 -8.59 -9.45
CA ASP A 307 -12.92 -9.08 -10.30
C ASP A 307 -13.38 -9.34 -11.75
N ALA A 308 -14.58 -9.93 -11.92
CA ALA A 308 -15.17 -10.16 -13.24
C ALA A 308 -15.43 -8.81 -13.97
N MET A 309 -16.02 -7.83 -13.29
CA MET A 309 -16.26 -6.48 -13.85
C MET A 309 -14.95 -5.82 -14.31
N GLN A 310 -13.88 -5.94 -13.51
CA GLN A 310 -12.58 -5.37 -13.87
C GLN A 310 -11.99 -6.02 -15.13
N LYS A 311 -12.05 -7.35 -15.22
CA LYS A 311 -11.55 -8.09 -16.39
C LYS A 311 -12.31 -7.75 -17.67
N GLU A 312 -13.63 -7.56 -17.60
CA GLU A 312 -14.46 -7.13 -18.72
C GLU A 312 -14.08 -5.70 -19.18
N SER A 313 -13.86 -4.78 -18.24
CA SER A 313 -13.43 -3.42 -18.53
C SER A 313 -12.06 -3.39 -19.23
N GLU A 314 -11.12 -4.22 -18.78
CA GLU A 314 -9.78 -4.31 -19.39
C GLU A 314 -9.80 -4.92 -20.79
N ALA A 315 -10.72 -5.87 -21.07
CA ALA A 315 -10.88 -6.47 -22.39
C ALA A 315 -11.45 -5.51 -23.45
N HIS A 316 -12.11 -4.43 -23.03
CA HIS A 316 -12.73 -3.44 -23.92
C HIS A 316 -11.94 -2.12 -24.03
N SER A 317 -10.80 -1.99 -23.35
CA SER A 317 -9.91 -0.83 -23.34
C SER A 317 -8.68 -1.04 -24.23
#